data_1490826d52a2d5fd14e9435ef14a7c93
#
_entry.id   1490826d52a2d5fd14e9435ef14a7c93
#
_cell.length_a   1.000
_cell.length_b   1.000
_cell.length_c   1.000
_cell.angle_alpha   90.00
_cell.angle_beta   90.00
_cell.angle_gamma   90.00
#
_symmetry.space_group_name_H-M   'P 1'
#
loop_
_entity.id
_entity.type
_entity.pdbx_description
1 polymer ?
#
loop_
_entity_poly.entity_id
_entity_poly.type
_entity_poly.pdbx_seq_one_letter_code
_entity_poly.pdbx_strand_id
1 'polypeptide(L)'
;MASQSFKRRVQIGLVVFSVPLALLTVRALGQQQPQPEPGRNVTGEARFVDVSDQRAARLVFEAGARTHWHRHTDRQLLLVEEGLGLVQERGEPVRVLRPGEPFYTKANVWHWHGTAPDQRAVQLTLYGGTIEWGEAVTDEQYHGK
;
A
#
# COMPACT_ATOMS: atom_id res chain seq x y z
N MET A 1 63.52 19.89 -65.45
CA MET A 1 62.26 20.62 -65.40
C MET A 1 61.31 19.84 -64.54
N ALA A 2 61.12 20.21 -63.25
CA ALA A 2 60.29 19.49 -62.30
C ALA A 2 59.02 20.29 -62.04
N SER A 3 57.88 19.72 -62.35
CA SER A 3 56.55 20.29 -62.07
C SER A 3 56.16 20.01 -60.64
N GLN A 4 55.98 21.05 -59.83
CA GLN A 4 55.44 20.92 -58.48
C GLN A 4 53.90 20.98 -58.51
N SER A 5 53.29 19.87 -58.16
CA SER A 5 51.87 19.76 -57.97
C SER A 5 51.48 20.31 -56.56
N PHE A 6 50.73 21.40 -56.56
CA PHE A 6 50.22 22.05 -55.33
C PHE A 6 48.91 21.35 -54.89
N LYS A 7 48.97 20.45 -53.90
CA LYS A 7 47.79 19.86 -53.32
C LYS A 7 47.17 20.79 -52.29
N ARG A 8 46.04 21.43 -52.64
CA ARG A 8 45.20 22.15 -51.68
C ARG A 8 44.48 21.15 -50.78
N ARG A 9 44.76 21.21 -49.47
CA ARG A 9 44.01 20.54 -48.45
C ARG A 9 42.74 21.36 -48.14
N VAL A 10 41.58 20.80 -48.43
CA VAL A 10 40.29 21.35 -47.98
C VAL A 10 40.07 20.84 -46.55
N GLN A 11 40.10 21.74 -45.57
CA GLN A 11 39.67 21.46 -44.21
C GLN A 11 38.15 21.61 -44.15
N ILE A 12 37.45 20.47 -44.01
CA ILE A 12 36.02 20.44 -43.72
C ILE A 12 35.88 20.58 -42.20
N GLY A 13 35.53 21.79 -41.76
CA GLY A 13 35.20 22.05 -40.37
C GLY A 13 33.82 21.42 -40.03
N LEU A 14 33.87 20.42 -39.16
CA LEU A 14 32.64 19.81 -38.60
C LEU A 14 32.07 20.76 -37.55
N VAL A 15 31.00 21.48 -37.88
CA VAL A 15 30.27 22.32 -36.93
C VAL A 15 29.30 21.38 -36.16
N VAL A 16 29.67 21.03 -34.96
CA VAL A 16 28.80 20.26 -34.05
C VAL A 16 27.81 21.24 -33.40
N PHE A 17 26.58 21.24 -33.86
CA PHE A 17 25.50 21.93 -33.18
C PHE A 17 25.09 21.08 -31.95
N SER A 18 25.50 21.49 -30.77
CA SER A 18 24.97 20.94 -29.53
C SER A 18 23.57 21.49 -29.28
N VAL A 19 22.55 20.73 -29.56
CA VAL A 19 21.17 21.01 -29.15
C VAL A 19 21.06 20.70 -27.66
N PRO A 20 20.74 21.68 -26.79
CA PRO A 20 20.51 21.37 -25.39
C PRO A 20 19.26 20.49 -25.28
N LEU A 21 19.42 19.28 -24.76
CA LEU A 21 18.33 18.38 -24.41
C LEU A 21 17.61 18.99 -23.19
N ALA A 22 16.59 19.80 -23.44
CA ALA A 22 15.69 20.28 -22.40
C ALA A 22 14.90 19.05 -21.88
N LEU A 23 15.28 18.57 -20.70
CA LEU A 23 14.49 17.59 -19.95
C LEU A 23 13.15 18.22 -19.57
N LEU A 24 12.13 18.01 -20.39
CA LEU A 24 10.75 18.26 -20.02
C LEU A 24 10.38 17.24 -18.93
N THR A 25 10.51 17.65 -17.67
CA THR A 25 9.88 16.92 -16.56
C THR A 25 8.37 17.14 -16.66
N VAL A 26 7.68 16.23 -17.32
CA VAL A 26 6.22 16.14 -17.23
C VAL A 26 5.90 15.74 -15.78
N ARG A 27 5.61 16.73 -14.94
CA ARG A 27 4.93 16.46 -13.67
C ARG A 27 3.57 15.90 -14.06
N ALA A 28 3.38 14.59 -13.82
CA ALA A 28 2.05 14.01 -13.80
C ALA A 28 1.27 14.76 -12.68
N LEU A 29 0.47 15.74 -13.09
CA LEU A 29 -0.57 16.28 -12.24
C LEU A 29 -1.52 15.10 -12.02
N GLY A 30 -1.38 14.45 -10.85
CA GLY A 30 -2.36 13.46 -10.42
C GLY A 30 -3.73 14.14 -10.56
N GLN A 31 -4.57 13.60 -11.42
CA GLN A 31 -5.97 14.03 -11.52
C GLN A 31 -6.60 13.70 -10.17
N GLN A 32 -6.66 14.67 -9.26
CA GLN A 32 -7.53 14.62 -8.12
C GLN A 32 -8.95 14.46 -8.68
N GLN A 33 -9.54 13.29 -8.46
CA GLN A 33 -10.95 13.11 -8.76
C GLN A 33 -11.73 14.20 -8.01
N PRO A 34 -12.68 14.89 -8.65
CA PRO A 34 -13.48 15.89 -7.97
C PRO A 34 -14.09 15.27 -6.72
N GLN A 35 -13.82 15.88 -5.57
CA GLN A 35 -14.48 15.47 -4.33
C GLN A 35 -15.99 15.70 -4.50
N PRO A 36 -16.82 14.74 -4.08
CA PRO A 36 -18.27 14.92 -4.15
C PRO A 36 -18.65 16.18 -3.38
N GLU A 37 -19.41 17.09 -4.03
CA GLU A 37 -19.92 18.29 -3.36
C GLU A 37 -20.82 17.88 -2.19
N PRO A 38 -20.54 18.34 -0.96
CA PRO A 38 -21.38 18.04 0.20
C PRO A 38 -22.83 18.48 -0.04
N GLY A 39 -23.79 17.59 0.20
CA GLY A 39 -25.19 17.90 0.21
C GLY A 39 -25.96 17.75 -1.11
N ARG A 40 -25.29 17.53 -2.28
CA ARG A 40 -25.99 17.42 -3.57
C ARG A 40 -26.87 16.17 -3.70
N ASN A 41 -26.47 15.07 -3.06
CA ASN A 41 -27.14 13.77 -3.14
C ASN A 41 -27.44 13.19 -1.75
N VAL A 42 -27.62 14.04 -0.77
CA VAL A 42 -27.87 13.66 0.62
C VAL A 42 -29.11 14.36 1.12
N THR A 43 -30.05 13.63 1.71
CA THR A 43 -31.19 14.18 2.45
C THR A 43 -30.76 14.30 3.92
N GLY A 44 -30.99 15.49 4.50
CA GLY A 44 -30.52 15.80 5.85
C GLY A 44 -29.15 16.45 5.89
N GLU A 45 -28.61 16.64 7.10
CA GLU A 45 -27.28 17.22 7.31
C GLU A 45 -26.19 16.16 7.19
N ALA A 46 -25.23 16.37 6.30
CA ALA A 46 -24.04 15.54 6.18
C ALA A 46 -22.80 16.38 5.86
N ARG A 47 -21.64 15.91 6.33
CA ARG A 47 -20.35 16.52 6.05
C ARG A 47 -19.32 15.44 5.76
N PHE A 48 -18.41 15.71 4.86
CA PHE A 48 -17.21 14.90 4.65
C PHE A 48 -16.15 15.28 5.68
N VAL A 49 -15.52 14.25 6.24
CA VAL A 49 -14.37 14.40 7.13
C VAL A 49 -13.16 13.79 6.44
N ASP A 50 -12.05 14.51 6.42
CA ASP A 50 -10.81 14.01 5.85
C ASP A 50 -10.31 12.78 6.62
N VAL A 51 -9.87 11.76 5.88
CA VAL A 51 -9.29 10.51 6.38
C VAL A 51 -7.92 10.24 5.76
N SER A 52 -7.22 11.28 5.32
CA SER A 52 -5.89 11.18 4.70
C SER A 52 -4.82 10.62 5.64
N ASP A 53 -5.08 10.59 6.94
CA ASP A 53 -4.27 9.94 7.97
C ASP A 53 -4.43 8.41 8.01
N GLN A 54 -5.43 7.87 7.31
CA GLN A 54 -5.66 6.43 7.21
C GLN A 54 -4.89 5.83 6.03
N ARG A 55 -4.40 4.60 6.24
CA ARG A 55 -3.74 3.79 5.23
C ARG A 55 -4.59 2.60 4.88
N ALA A 56 -4.52 2.17 3.62
CA ALA A 56 -5.16 0.96 3.14
C ALA A 56 -4.09 0.01 2.56
N ALA A 57 -4.21 -1.28 2.86
CA ALA A 57 -3.36 -2.31 2.28
C ALA A 57 -4.16 -3.60 2.05
N ARG A 58 -3.85 -4.32 0.97
CA ARG A 58 -4.26 -5.71 0.79
C ARG A 58 -3.10 -6.61 1.18
N LEU A 59 -3.38 -7.54 2.09
CA LEU A 59 -2.43 -8.57 2.51
C LEU A 59 -2.90 -9.90 1.93
N VAL A 60 -2.00 -10.55 1.23
CA VAL A 60 -2.19 -11.90 0.71
C VAL A 60 -1.44 -12.84 1.64
N PHE A 61 -2.17 -13.70 2.32
CA PHE A 61 -1.62 -14.71 3.21
C PHE A 61 -1.70 -16.08 2.55
N GLU A 62 -0.57 -16.75 2.37
CA GLU A 62 -0.55 -18.15 2.02
C GLU A 62 -1.00 -19.01 3.22
N ALA A 63 -1.42 -20.24 2.97
CA ALA A 63 -1.95 -21.15 3.99
C ALA A 63 -1.09 -21.15 5.26
N GLY A 64 -1.69 -20.91 6.40
CA GLY A 64 -1.03 -20.86 7.71
C GLY A 64 -0.22 -19.58 8.00
N ALA A 65 -0.12 -18.65 7.04
CA ALA A 65 0.61 -17.40 7.26
C ALA A 65 -0.14 -16.47 8.22
N ARG A 66 0.60 -15.76 9.04
CA ARG A 66 0.09 -14.83 10.04
C ARG A 66 1.09 -13.72 10.33
N THR A 67 0.59 -12.58 10.79
CA THR A 67 1.44 -11.50 11.32
C THR A 67 2.04 -11.91 12.66
N HIS A 68 3.07 -11.21 13.11
CA HIS A 68 3.43 -11.18 14.53
C HIS A 68 2.33 -10.44 15.31
N TRP A 69 2.36 -10.56 16.64
CA TRP A 69 1.62 -9.65 17.49
C TRP A 69 2.00 -8.21 17.16
N HIS A 70 1.00 -7.34 17.05
CA HIS A 70 1.23 -5.91 16.83
C HIS A 70 0.07 -5.09 17.38
N ARG A 71 0.30 -3.79 17.48
CA ARG A 71 -0.75 -2.83 17.81
C ARG A 71 -0.56 -1.56 16.99
N HIS A 72 -1.64 -0.85 16.79
CA HIS A 72 -1.63 0.47 16.16
C HIS A 72 -1.91 1.55 17.20
N THR A 73 -1.30 2.74 17.05
CA THR A 73 -1.63 3.88 17.92
C THR A 73 -3.01 4.47 17.63
N ASP A 74 -3.61 4.11 16.49
CA ASP A 74 -5.00 4.36 16.14
C ASP A 74 -5.71 3.01 15.89
N ARG A 75 -6.93 3.06 15.38
CA ARG A 75 -7.75 1.88 15.07
C ARG A 75 -7.29 1.12 13.84
N GLN A 76 -7.73 -0.13 13.72
CA GLN A 76 -7.64 -0.92 12.49
C GLN A 76 -9.01 -1.54 12.16
N LEU A 77 -9.34 -1.57 10.88
CA LEU A 77 -10.45 -2.34 10.33
C LEU A 77 -9.88 -3.40 9.40
N LEU A 78 -10.23 -4.65 9.62
CA LEU A 78 -9.95 -5.78 8.74
C LEU A 78 -11.21 -6.19 8.01
N LEU A 79 -11.09 -6.51 6.73
CA LEU A 79 -12.13 -7.11 5.92
C LEU A 79 -11.53 -8.26 5.12
N VAL A 80 -12.05 -9.47 5.29
CA VAL A 80 -11.65 -10.61 4.45
C VAL A 80 -12.33 -10.48 3.10
N GLU A 81 -11.55 -10.49 2.02
CA GLU A 81 -12.05 -10.47 0.64
C GLU A 81 -12.16 -11.89 0.07
N GLU A 82 -11.18 -12.77 0.40
CA GLU A 82 -11.11 -14.16 -0.08
C GLU A 82 -10.60 -15.08 1.02
N GLY A 83 -11.05 -16.33 1.03
CA GLY A 83 -10.61 -17.37 1.96
C GLY A 83 -11.15 -17.20 3.38
N LEU A 84 -10.46 -17.76 4.37
CA LEU A 84 -10.81 -17.61 5.80
C LEU A 84 -9.70 -16.85 6.52
N GLY A 85 -10.04 -15.68 7.05
CA GLY A 85 -9.17 -14.92 7.93
C GLY A 85 -9.22 -15.46 9.36
N LEU A 86 -8.09 -15.36 10.06
CA LEU A 86 -8.01 -15.52 11.51
C LEU A 86 -7.55 -14.21 12.13
N VAL A 87 -8.09 -13.91 13.30
CA VAL A 87 -7.69 -12.74 14.09
C VAL A 87 -7.80 -13.09 15.58
N GLN A 88 -6.92 -12.52 16.38
CA GLN A 88 -6.99 -12.60 17.83
C GLN A 88 -6.54 -11.30 18.45
N GLU A 89 -7.32 -10.76 19.36
CA GLU A 89 -6.88 -9.76 20.33
C GLU A 89 -6.26 -10.46 21.54
N ARG A 90 -5.24 -9.87 22.17
CA ARG A 90 -4.54 -10.49 23.28
C ARG A 90 -5.47 -10.70 24.47
N GLY A 91 -5.57 -11.93 24.93
CA GLY A 91 -6.47 -12.34 26.01
C GLY A 91 -7.84 -12.85 25.54
N GLU A 92 -8.15 -12.70 24.24
CA GLU A 92 -9.39 -13.18 23.66
C GLU A 92 -9.18 -14.46 22.84
N PRO A 93 -10.23 -15.24 22.57
CA PRO A 93 -10.11 -16.41 21.68
C PRO A 93 -9.85 -16.01 20.24
N VAL A 94 -9.20 -16.91 19.48
CA VAL A 94 -9.05 -16.77 18.02
C VAL A 94 -10.42 -16.76 17.37
N ARG A 95 -10.63 -15.79 16.48
CA ARG A 95 -11.86 -15.65 15.69
C ARG A 95 -11.60 -15.96 14.22
N VAL A 96 -12.52 -16.68 13.60
CA VAL A 96 -12.56 -16.91 12.16
C VAL A 96 -13.38 -15.80 11.53
N LEU A 97 -12.84 -15.19 10.48
CA LEU A 97 -13.50 -14.16 9.66
C LEU A 97 -13.76 -14.72 8.26
N ARG A 98 -15.01 -14.64 7.80
CA ARG A 98 -15.41 -15.01 6.44
C ARG A 98 -15.37 -13.81 5.50
N PRO A 99 -15.35 -14.03 4.18
CA PRO A 99 -15.46 -12.94 3.22
C PRO A 99 -16.67 -12.04 3.50
N GLY A 100 -16.43 -10.73 3.54
CA GLY A 100 -17.42 -9.71 3.88
C GLY A 100 -17.60 -9.44 5.38
N GLU A 101 -17.02 -10.26 6.28
CA GLU A 101 -17.07 -10.01 7.72
C GLU A 101 -16.00 -9.00 8.14
N PRO A 102 -16.36 -7.83 8.69
CA PRO A 102 -15.42 -6.87 9.22
C PRO A 102 -14.99 -7.23 10.64
N PHE A 103 -13.76 -6.89 10.98
CA PHE A 103 -13.25 -6.92 12.34
C PHE A 103 -12.59 -5.60 12.70
N TYR A 104 -13.03 -5.00 13.79
CA TYR A 104 -12.55 -3.71 14.25
C TYR A 104 -11.72 -3.87 15.52
N THR A 105 -10.45 -3.45 15.45
CA THR A 105 -9.52 -3.39 16.57
C THR A 105 -9.37 -1.93 17.03
N LYS A 106 -9.54 -1.69 18.32
CA LYS A 106 -9.34 -0.37 18.93
C LYS A 106 -7.85 0.00 18.97
N ALA A 107 -7.58 1.30 19.10
CA ALA A 107 -6.22 1.80 19.32
C ALA A 107 -5.53 1.12 20.51
N ASN A 108 -4.25 0.82 20.35
CA ASN A 108 -3.36 0.23 21.35
C ASN A 108 -3.72 -1.20 21.81
N VAL A 109 -4.66 -1.89 21.14
CA VAL A 109 -4.95 -3.29 21.42
C VAL A 109 -3.97 -4.18 20.68
N TRP A 110 -3.25 -5.04 21.42
CA TRP A 110 -2.38 -6.06 20.85
C TRP A 110 -3.20 -7.13 20.14
N HIS A 111 -2.89 -7.40 18.90
CA HIS A 111 -3.58 -8.38 18.08
C HIS A 111 -2.65 -8.98 17.03
N TRP A 112 -3.08 -10.05 16.42
CA TRP A 112 -2.51 -10.59 15.20
C TRP A 112 -3.64 -11.00 14.26
N HIS A 113 -3.33 -11.09 12.97
CA HIS A 113 -4.25 -11.63 11.97
C HIS A 113 -3.48 -12.43 10.91
N GLY A 114 -4.21 -13.31 10.22
CA GLY A 114 -3.64 -14.23 9.25
C GLY A 114 -4.72 -15.02 8.55
N THR A 115 -4.39 -16.23 8.12
CA THR A 115 -5.31 -17.14 7.44
C THR A 115 -5.37 -18.50 8.13
N ALA A 116 -6.37 -19.31 7.76
CA ALA A 116 -6.50 -20.68 8.20
C ALA A 116 -5.31 -21.55 7.72
N PRO A 117 -5.00 -22.67 8.40
CA PRO A 117 -3.81 -23.47 8.10
C PRO A 117 -3.82 -24.16 6.74
N ASP A 118 -4.98 -24.34 6.15
CA ASP A 118 -5.23 -25.12 4.94
C ASP A 118 -5.59 -24.30 3.70
N GLN A 119 -5.66 -22.97 3.81
CA GLN A 119 -6.05 -22.13 2.67
C GLN A 119 -5.42 -20.74 2.70
N ARG A 120 -5.28 -20.18 1.52
CA ARG A 120 -4.89 -18.77 1.28
C ARG A 120 -6.06 -17.85 1.66
N ALA A 121 -5.73 -16.62 2.09
CA ALA A 121 -6.71 -15.57 2.27
C ALA A 121 -6.20 -14.22 1.75
N VAL A 122 -7.14 -13.35 1.38
CA VAL A 122 -6.89 -11.95 1.05
C VAL A 122 -7.64 -11.08 2.05
N GLN A 123 -6.92 -10.19 2.70
CA GLN A 123 -7.47 -9.26 3.68
C GLN A 123 -7.20 -7.81 3.26
N LEU A 124 -8.25 -7.02 3.16
CA LEU A 124 -8.15 -5.57 3.11
C LEU A 124 -8.05 -5.04 4.55
N THR A 125 -7.05 -4.22 4.81
CA THR A 125 -6.91 -3.52 6.09
C THR A 125 -6.92 -2.02 5.88
N LEU A 126 -7.63 -1.32 6.77
CA LEU A 126 -7.63 0.13 6.92
C LEU A 126 -7.12 0.43 8.33
N TYR A 127 -6.05 1.20 8.44
CA TYR A 127 -5.42 1.49 9.73
C TYR A 127 -4.82 2.89 9.78
N GLY A 128 -4.75 3.45 10.98
CA GLY A 128 -4.12 4.74 11.25
C GLY A 128 -2.93 4.64 12.19
N GLY A 129 -2.26 5.76 12.37
CA GLY A 129 -1.16 5.90 13.30
C GLY A 129 0.09 5.10 12.94
N THR A 130 0.88 4.76 13.97
CA THR A 130 2.09 3.95 13.87
C THR A 130 1.82 2.51 14.28
N ILE A 131 2.63 1.58 13.77
CA ILE A 131 2.58 0.16 14.14
C ILE A 131 3.73 -0.13 15.09
N GLU A 132 3.41 -0.78 16.21
CA GLU A 132 4.39 -1.38 17.12
C GLU A 132 4.31 -2.90 16.98
N TRP A 133 5.45 -3.52 16.67
CA TRP A 133 5.57 -4.96 16.49
C TRP A 133 6.03 -5.64 17.76
N GLY A 134 5.42 -6.77 18.09
CA GLY A 134 5.76 -7.64 19.19
C GLY A 134 6.36 -8.97 18.73
N GLU A 135 6.23 -9.97 19.58
CA GLU A 135 6.73 -11.32 19.36
C GLU A 135 5.96 -12.06 18.26
N ALA A 136 6.58 -13.09 17.70
CA ALA A 136 5.90 -14.02 16.80
C ALA A 136 4.76 -14.75 17.52
N VAL A 137 3.66 -15.00 16.80
CA VAL A 137 2.56 -15.84 17.28
C VAL A 137 3.01 -17.29 17.28
N THR A 138 2.94 -17.96 18.43
CA THR A 138 3.30 -19.38 18.53
C THR A 138 2.24 -20.26 17.86
N ASP A 139 2.58 -21.53 17.60
CA ASP A 139 1.61 -22.47 17.02
C ASP A 139 0.46 -22.79 18.00
N GLU A 140 0.72 -22.81 19.31
CA GLU A 140 -0.32 -22.97 20.34
C GLU A 140 -1.30 -21.80 20.29
N GLN A 141 -0.81 -20.57 20.25
CA GLN A 141 -1.65 -19.38 20.15
C GLN A 141 -2.45 -19.36 18.84
N TYR A 142 -1.79 -19.70 17.73
CA TYR A 142 -2.43 -19.74 16.42
C TYR A 142 -3.59 -20.76 16.36
N HIS A 143 -3.44 -21.91 17.02
CA HIS A 143 -4.46 -22.94 17.10
C HIS A 143 -5.44 -22.75 18.27
N GLY A 144 -5.32 -21.67 19.03
CA GLY A 144 -6.22 -21.34 20.15
C GLY A 144 -6.10 -22.30 21.34
N LYS A 145 -4.87 -22.78 21.61
CA LYS A 145 -4.56 -23.74 22.68
C LYS A 145 -3.89 -23.06 23.86
#